data_871a1af03312da96a6e61f0a3dbe84ab
#
_entry.id   871a1af03312da96a6e61f0a3dbe84ab
#
_cell.length_a   1.000
_cell.length_b   1.000
_cell.length_c   1.000
_cell.angle_alpha   90.00
_cell.angle_beta   90.00
_cell.angle_gamma   90.00
#
_symmetry.space_group_name_H-M   'P 1'
#
loop_
_entity.id
_entity.type
_entity.pdbx_description
1 polymer ?
#
loop_
_entity_poly.entity_id
_entity_poly.type
_entity_poly.pdbx_seq_one_letter_code
_entity_poly.pdbx_strand_id
1 'polypeptide(L)'
;LYPEGWWCHCQGLPLRGVTVGPITVGGMNRDDAANTIEDQSAPLYEGKNVTVTIYDSNYDIPVDKVLKSVDGIQSAENAYEIGRTGNPLERVHDIIGAMRGHREAQIAATVDEESLRGTLNEIADTALTEPVNPTWELKDSNLIVHSGKPGVKFDTDAVEQALTDQIRLMDFEPYEVST
;
A
#
# COMPACT_ATOMS: atom_id res chain seq x y z
N LEU A 1 -0.59 -51.08 9.08
CA LEU A 1 -1.88 -50.42 9.36
C LEU A 1 -1.61 -48.99 9.67
N TYR A 2 -1.61 -48.11 8.66
CA TYR A 2 -1.60 -46.64 8.84
C TYR A 2 -3.05 -46.20 8.92
N PRO A 3 -3.47 -45.39 9.91
CA PRO A 3 -4.83 -44.91 9.99
C PRO A 3 -5.12 -43.95 8.85
N GLU A 4 -6.03 -44.31 7.99
CA GLU A 4 -6.48 -43.55 6.81
C GLU A 4 -7.30 -42.29 7.16
N GLY A 5 -6.88 -41.52 8.12
CA GLY A 5 -7.63 -40.33 8.56
C GLY A 5 -6.86 -39.03 8.57
N TRP A 6 -5.57 -39.07 8.33
CA TRP A 6 -4.73 -37.85 8.55
C TRP A 6 -4.48 -37.02 7.29
N TRP A 7 -4.83 -37.53 6.12
CA TRP A 7 -4.54 -36.83 4.85
C TRP A 7 -5.65 -35.88 4.38
N CYS A 8 -6.83 -35.96 4.96
CA CYS A 8 -8.01 -35.21 4.47
C CYS A 8 -8.19 -33.83 5.11
N HIS A 9 -7.49 -33.50 6.20
CA HIS A 9 -7.65 -32.22 6.90
C HIS A 9 -6.67 -31.14 6.48
N CYS A 10 -5.61 -31.49 5.75
CA CYS A 10 -4.58 -30.52 5.36
C CYS A 10 -4.76 -29.91 3.97
N GLN A 11 -5.77 -30.36 3.21
CA GLN A 11 -5.98 -29.87 1.83
C GLN A 11 -6.64 -28.51 1.75
N GLY A 12 -7.02 -27.94 2.86
CA GLY A 12 -7.84 -26.76 2.94
C GLY A 12 -7.33 -25.62 3.82
N LEU A 13 -6.10 -25.65 4.36
CA LEU A 13 -5.63 -24.63 5.28
C LEU A 13 -4.37 -23.92 4.75
N PRO A 14 -4.24 -22.58 4.89
CA PRO A 14 -2.97 -21.89 4.65
C PRO A 14 -1.86 -22.50 5.50
N LEU A 15 -0.63 -22.39 5.01
CA LEU A 15 0.54 -22.81 5.79
C LEU A 15 0.62 -22.05 7.11
N ARG A 16 1.03 -22.73 8.18
CA ARG A 16 1.29 -22.06 9.46
C ARG A 16 2.36 -20.98 9.25
N GLY A 17 2.14 -19.79 9.82
CA GLY A 17 3.06 -18.65 9.69
C GLY A 17 2.84 -17.80 8.43
N VAL A 18 1.75 -18.01 7.69
CA VAL A 18 1.30 -17.08 6.64
C VAL A 18 0.51 -15.96 7.29
N THR A 19 0.83 -14.74 6.91
CA THR A 19 0.11 -13.52 7.31
C THR A 19 -0.46 -12.84 6.06
N VAL A 20 -1.52 -12.07 6.25
CA VAL A 20 -2.08 -11.16 5.24
C VAL A 20 -1.92 -9.75 5.80
N GLY A 21 -0.90 -9.03 5.31
CA GLY A 21 -0.42 -7.85 6.02
C GLY A 21 -0.09 -8.20 7.48
N PRO A 22 -0.52 -7.42 8.46
CA PRO A 22 -0.28 -7.71 9.88
C PRO A 22 -1.18 -8.81 10.46
N ILE A 23 -2.14 -9.35 9.68
CA ILE A 23 -3.15 -10.31 10.15
C ILE A 23 -2.64 -11.74 9.96
N THR A 24 -2.58 -12.52 11.05
CA THR A 24 -2.16 -13.92 10.99
C THR A 24 -3.33 -14.81 10.60
N VAL A 25 -3.22 -15.50 9.46
CA VAL A 25 -4.26 -16.41 8.94
C VAL A 25 -3.78 -17.86 8.84
N GLY A 26 -2.54 -18.11 9.18
CA GLY A 26 -1.91 -19.44 9.08
C GLY A 26 -2.65 -20.50 9.88
N GLY A 27 -3.07 -21.58 9.21
CA GLY A 27 -3.77 -22.71 9.83
C GLY A 27 -5.29 -22.54 9.99
N MET A 28 -5.88 -21.42 9.53
CA MET A 28 -7.33 -21.20 9.49
C MET A 28 -7.95 -21.86 8.25
N ASN A 29 -9.24 -22.16 8.27
CA ASN A 29 -9.94 -22.50 7.03
C ASN A 29 -10.21 -21.20 6.22
N ARG A 30 -10.66 -21.33 4.96
CA ARG A 30 -10.86 -20.17 4.09
C ARG A 30 -11.88 -19.18 4.63
N ASP A 31 -12.99 -19.68 5.12
CA ASP A 31 -14.08 -18.83 5.61
C ASP A 31 -13.68 -18.10 6.90
N ASP A 32 -13.02 -18.81 7.82
CA ASP A 32 -12.50 -18.19 9.06
C ASP A 32 -11.41 -17.18 8.75
N ALA A 33 -10.52 -17.47 7.79
CA ALA A 33 -9.48 -16.52 7.37
C ALA A 33 -10.11 -15.27 6.74
N ALA A 34 -11.10 -15.44 5.84
CA ALA A 34 -11.79 -14.32 5.21
C ALA A 34 -12.48 -13.42 6.24
N ASN A 35 -13.26 -14.01 7.14
CA ASN A 35 -13.94 -13.27 8.21
C ASN A 35 -12.94 -12.57 9.14
N THR A 36 -11.84 -13.25 9.49
CA THR A 36 -10.78 -12.66 10.33
C THR A 36 -10.12 -11.47 9.66
N ILE A 37 -9.88 -11.55 8.34
CA ILE A 37 -9.30 -10.46 7.56
C ILE A 37 -10.27 -9.28 7.51
N GLU A 38 -11.55 -9.52 7.22
CA GLU A 38 -12.56 -8.46 7.19
C GLU A 38 -12.70 -7.77 8.55
N ASP A 39 -12.82 -8.53 9.63
CA ASP A 39 -12.99 -8.00 10.99
C ASP A 39 -11.76 -7.24 11.49
N GLN A 40 -10.57 -7.71 11.17
CA GLN A 40 -9.32 -7.13 11.66
C GLN A 40 -8.73 -6.07 10.73
N SER A 41 -9.16 -5.99 9.47
CA SER A 41 -8.68 -4.97 8.55
C SER A 41 -9.23 -3.58 8.89
N ALA A 42 -10.51 -3.47 9.27
CA ALA A 42 -11.15 -2.19 9.56
C ALA A 42 -10.33 -1.31 10.54
N PRO A 43 -9.93 -1.80 11.73
CA PRO A 43 -9.15 -1.00 12.67
C PRO A 43 -7.73 -0.66 12.18
N LEU A 44 -7.23 -1.32 11.12
CA LEU A 44 -5.90 -1.06 10.58
C LEU A 44 -5.86 0.20 9.73
N TYR A 45 -6.95 0.53 9.04
CA TYR A 45 -7.01 1.69 8.14
C TYR A 45 -7.94 2.81 8.64
N GLU A 46 -8.87 2.53 9.56
CA GLU A 46 -9.75 3.56 10.13
C GLU A 46 -8.94 4.67 10.81
N GLY A 47 -9.18 5.91 10.38
CA GLY A 47 -8.48 7.09 10.89
C GLY A 47 -7.00 7.15 10.55
N LYS A 48 -6.53 6.32 9.63
CA LYS A 48 -5.16 6.41 9.09
C LYS A 48 -5.11 7.38 7.91
N ASN A 49 -3.95 8.02 7.79
CA ASN A 49 -3.64 8.88 6.68
C ASN A 49 -2.39 8.34 5.98
N VAL A 50 -2.36 8.44 4.66
CA VAL A 50 -1.12 8.33 3.90
C VAL A 50 -0.59 9.72 3.66
N THR A 51 0.63 9.98 4.10
CA THR A 51 1.27 11.29 3.94
C THR A 51 2.09 11.30 2.66
N VAL A 52 1.80 12.24 1.78
CA VAL A 52 2.59 12.49 0.57
C VAL A 52 3.46 13.71 0.83
N THR A 53 4.77 13.52 0.77
CA THR A 53 5.73 14.60 0.95
C THR A 53 6.17 15.11 -0.43
N ILE A 54 5.86 16.35 -0.72
CA ILE A 54 6.27 17.04 -1.95
C ILE A 54 7.19 18.20 -1.55
N TYR A 55 8.48 18.08 -1.83
CA TYR A 55 9.52 18.97 -1.31
C TYR A 55 9.47 19.05 0.23
N ASP A 56 9.23 20.21 0.78
CA ASP A 56 9.15 20.44 2.24
C ASP A 56 7.71 20.48 2.77
N SER A 57 6.73 20.07 1.96
CA SER A 57 5.31 20.12 2.32
C SER A 57 4.73 18.73 2.42
N ASN A 58 4.01 18.46 3.49
CA ASN A 58 3.33 17.19 3.75
C ASN A 58 1.84 17.37 3.49
N TYR A 59 1.27 16.43 2.75
CA TYR A 59 -0.15 16.35 2.43
C TYR A 59 -0.71 15.03 2.92
N ASP A 60 -1.70 15.08 3.78
CA ASP A 60 -2.32 13.90 4.38
C ASP A 60 -3.56 13.51 3.58
N ILE A 61 -3.56 12.29 3.08
CA ILE A 61 -4.70 11.68 2.38
C ILE A 61 -5.37 10.69 3.34
N PRO A 62 -6.62 10.95 3.77
CA PRO A 62 -7.34 10.02 4.62
C PRO A 62 -7.61 8.71 3.88
N VAL A 63 -7.16 7.59 4.44
CA VAL A 63 -7.34 6.26 3.83
C VAL A 63 -8.80 5.90 3.68
N ASP A 64 -9.64 6.32 4.62
CA ASP A 64 -11.09 6.07 4.60
C ASP A 64 -11.80 6.63 3.35
N LYS A 65 -11.22 7.64 2.69
CA LYS A 65 -11.80 8.23 1.47
C LYS A 65 -11.40 7.48 0.21
N VAL A 66 -10.26 6.80 0.22
CA VAL A 66 -9.66 6.17 -0.95
C VAL A 66 -9.72 4.65 -0.90
N LEU A 67 -9.90 4.05 0.26
CA LEU A 67 -10.11 2.62 0.42
C LEU A 67 -11.61 2.32 0.44
N LYS A 68 -12.09 1.60 -0.59
CA LYS A 68 -13.51 1.28 -0.74
C LYS A 68 -13.92 0.05 0.06
N SER A 69 -13.14 -1.00 0.00
CA SER A 69 -13.38 -2.24 0.74
C SER A 69 -12.14 -3.13 0.74
N VAL A 70 -12.06 -4.01 1.73
CA VAL A 70 -11.13 -5.13 1.76
C VAL A 70 -11.92 -6.38 1.42
N ASP A 71 -11.45 -7.15 0.43
CA ASP A 71 -12.03 -8.43 0.07
C ASP A 71 -11.32 -9.54 0.87
N GLY A 72 -11.98 -9.98 1.95
CA GLY A 72 -11.46 -11.04 2.81
C GLY A 72 -11.31 -12.37 2.09
N ILE A 73 -12.24 -12.70 1.19
CA ILE A 73 -12.22 -13.96 0.42
C ILE A 73 -11.02 -13.99 -0.50
N GLN A 74 -10.82 -12.95 -1.30
CA GLN A 74 -9.68 -12.88 -2.23
C GLN A 74 -8.35 -12.79 -1.47
N SER A 75 -8.31 -12.08 -0.35
CA SER A 75 -7.13 -12.01 0.52
C SER A 75 -6.77 -13.36 1.13
N ALA A 76 -7.79 -14.11 1.58
CA ALA A 76 -7.61 -15.47 2.07
C ALA A 76 -7.12 -16.42 0.95
N GLU A 77 -7.62 -16.26 -0.28
CA GLU A 77 -7.13 -17.04 -1.44
C GLU A 77 -5.66 -16.74 -1.74
N ASN A 78 -5.26 -15.47 -1.75
CA ASN A 78 -3.86 -15.07 -1.93
C ASN A 78 -2.95 -15.74 -0.88
N ALA A 79 -3.38 -15.76 0.39
CA ALA A 79 -2.66 -16.46 1.45
C ALA A 79 -2.62 -18.00 1.23
N TYR A 80 -3.66 -18.53 0.64
CA TYR A 80 -3.81 -19.95 0.38
C TYR A 80 -2.92 -20.44 -0.74
N GLU A 81 -2.62 -19.60 -1.73
CA GLU A 81 -1.75 -19.92 -2.86
C GLU A 81 -0.27 -20.01 -2.47
N ILE A 82 0.13 -19.39 -1.34
CA ILE A 82 1.51 -19.45 -0.85
C ILE A 82 1.91 -20.91 -0.62
N GLY A 83 2.99 -21.33 -1.28
CA GLY A 83 3.55 -22.66 -1.22
C GLY A 83 2.78 -23.75 -2.02
N ARG A 84 1.74 -23.36 -2.78
CA ARG A 84 0.98 -24.26 -3.63
C ARG A 84 1.13 -23.98 -5.12
N THR A 85 1.43 -22.75 -5.48
CA THR A 85 1.68 -22.29 -6.85
C THR A 85 3.17 -22.18 -7.12
N GLY A 86 3.58 -22.21 -8.38
CA GLY A 86 4.97 -22.06 -8.79
C GLY A 86 5.77 -23.36 -8.91
N ASN A 87 7.06 -23.23 -9.18
CA ASN A 87 8.01 -24.31 -9.35
C ASN A 87 8.26 -25.08 -8.04
N PRO A 88 8.63 -26.38 -8.09
CA PRO A 88 8.92 -27.16 -6.88
C PRO A 88 9.94 -26.52 -5.92
N LEU A 89 10.93 -25.81 -6.44
CA LEU A 89 11.94 -25.12 -5.64
C LEU A 89 11.37 -23.86 -4.96
N GLU A 90 10.52 -23.12 -5.66
CA GLU A 90 9.82 -21.95 -5.10
C GLU A 90 8.88 -22.39 -3.98
N ARG A 91 8.12 -23.47 -4.20
CA ARG A 91 7.23 -24.04 -3.18
C ARG A 91 7.97 -24.45 -1.91
N VAL A 92 9.14 -25.07 -2.04
CA VAL A 92 9.97 -25.44 -0.87
C VAL A 92 10.46 -24.19 -0.16
N HIS A 93 10.89 -23.16 -0.90
CA HIS A 93 11.31 -21.88 -0.34
C HIS A 93 10.16 -21.18 0.39
N ASP A 94 8.95 -21.20 -0.18
CA ASP A 94 7.76 -20.62 0.43
C ASP A 94 7.35 -21.35 1.72
N ILE A 95 7.39 -22.69 1.71
CA ILE A 95 7.09 -23.49 2.89
C ILE A 95 8.09 -23.19 4.02
N ILE A 96 9.38 -23.14 3.70
CA ILE A 96 10.42 -22.81 4.70
C ILE A 96 10.25 -21.37 5.20
N GLY A 97 9.92 -20.42 4.32
CA GLY A 97 9.65 -19.04 4.67
C GLY A 97 8.44 -18.92 5.61
N ALA A 98 7.33 -19.58 5.27
CA ALA A 98 6.12 -19.61 6.09
C ALA A 98 6.39 -20.23 7.48
N MET A 99 7.17 -21.32 7.55
CA MET A 99 7.56 -21.94 8.82
C MET A 99 8.39 -21.02 9.73
N ARG A 100 9.08 -20.04 9.14
CA ARG A 100 9.82 -19.00 9.86
C ARG A 100 9.00 -17.75 10.15
N GLY A 101 7.73 -17.71 9.76
CA GLY A 101 6.85 -16.54 9.92
C GLY A 101 7.18 -15.36 9.00
N HIS A 102 7.78 -15.63 7.84
CA HIS A 102 8.27 -14.59 6.90
C HIS A 102 7.55 -14.66 5.54
N ARG A 103 6.29 -15.09 5.50
CA ARG A 103 5.51 -15.09 4.27
C ARG A 103 4.24 -14.30 4.45
N GLU A 104 4.21 -13.20 3.73
CA GLU A 104 3.13 -12.24 3.73
C GLU A 104 2.38 -12.33 2.41
N ALA A 105 1.07 -12.51 2.49
CA ALA A 105 0.17 -12.42 1.36
C ALA A 105 -0.34 -10.98 1.21
N GLN A 106 -0.59 -10.59 -0.02
CA GLN A 106 -1.16 -9.29 -0.30
C GLN A 106 -2.64 -9.25 0.10
N ILE A 107 -3.03 -8.14 0.71
CA ILE A 107 -4.42 -7.83 0.97
C ILE A 107 -5.10 -7.46 -0.35
N ALA A 108 -6.24 -8.09 -0.64
CA ALA A 108 -7.07 -7.68 -1.76
C ALA A 108 -7.92 -6.47 -1.34
N ALA A 109 -7.34 -5.30 -1.45
CA ALA A 109 -7.99 -4.03 -1.16
C ALA A 109 -8.48 -3.40 -2.46
N THR A 110 -9.73 -2.94 -2.48
CA THR A 110 -10.28 -2.15 -3.59
C THR A 110 -10.08 -0.68 -3.27
N VAL A 111 -9.19 -0.06 -4.02
CA VAL A 111 -8.91 1.38 -3.93
C VAL A 111 -9.86 2.12 -4.88
N ASP A 112 -10.42 3.22 -4.43
CA ASP A 112 -11.19 4.15 -5.26
C ASP A 112 -10.21 5.09 -5.98
N GLU A 113 -9.79 4.65 -7.18
CA GLU A 113 -8.82 5.39 -8.00
C GLU A 113 -9.33 6.79 -8.38
N GLU A 114 -10.65 6.96 -8.56
CA GLU A 114 -11.24 8.25 -8.89
C GLU A 114 -11.11 9.24 -7.72
N SER A 115 -11.42 8.79 -6.50
CA SER A 115 -11.27 9.60 -5.29
C SER A 115 -9.80 9.91 -4.98
N LEU A 116 -8.91 8.94 -5.17
CA LEU A 116 -7.47 9.13 -5.00
C LEU A 116 -6.93 10.15 -6.01
N ARG A 117 -7.27 10.00 -7.29
CA ARG A 117 -6.87 10.92 -8.35
C ARG A 117 -7.43 12.33 -8.12
N GLY A 118 -8.67 12.45 -7.68
CA GLY A 118 -9.28 13.74 -7.32
C GLY A 118 -8.47 14.44 -6.22
N THR A 119 -8.14 13.72 -5.15
CA THR A 119 -7.33 14.26 -4.04
C THR A 119 -5.91 14.62 -4.48
N LEU A 120 -5.29 13.80 -5.33
CA LEU A 120 -3.95 14.09 -5.87
C LEU A 120 -3.95 15.32 -6.78
N ASN A 121 -5.01 15.55 -7.56
CA ASN A 121 -5.15 16.75 -8.37
C ASN A 121 -5.33 18.00 -7.51
N GLU A 122 -6.12 17.94 -6.42
CA GLU A 122 -6.24 19.05 -5.46
C GLU A 122 -4.89 19.37 -4.79
N ILE A 123 -4.12 18.33 -4.45
CA ILE A 123 -2.76 18.47 -3.92
C ILE A 123 -1.86 19.09 -4.99
N ALA A 124 -1.93 18.62 -6.23
CA ALA A 124 -1.15 19.16 -7.34
C ALA A 124 -1.44 20.64 -7.55
N ASP A 125 -2.71 21.04 -7.62
CA ASP A 125 -3.11 22.43 -7.78
C ASP A 125 -2.62 23.32 -6.63
N THR A 126 -2.53 22.76 -5.43
CA THR A 126 -2.03 23.49 -4.25
C THR A 126 -0.50 23.53 -4.19
N ALA A 127 0.15 22.44 -4.57
CA ALA A 127 1.61 22.28 -4.55
C ALA A 127 2.28 22.90 -5.79
N LEU A 128 1.56 22.96 -6.93
CA LEU A 128 2.06 23.53 -8.17
C LEU A 128 2.31 25.04 -7.97
N THR A 129 3.56 25.39 -7.90
CA THR A 129 3.98 26.81 -7.96
C THR A 129 4.52 27.07 -9.36
N GLU A 130 3.98 28.08 -10.05
CA GLU A 130 4.58 28.54 -11.29
C GLU A 130 6.02 29.01 -11.03
N PRO A 131 6.97 28.64 -11.89
CA PRO A 131 8.34 29.11 -11.76
C PRO A 131 8.39 30.61 -11.87
N VAL A 132 8.93 31.26 -10.87
CA VAL A 132 9.17 32.68 -10.90
C VAL A 132 10.62 32.92 -11.32
N ASN A 133 10.80 33.53 -12.49
CA ASN A 133 12.13 33.86 -12.95
C ASN A 133 12.78 34.89 -12.02
N PRO A 134 14.08 34.80 -11.74
CA PRO A 134 14.79 35.80 -11.01
C PRO A 134 14.72 37.14 -11.78
N THR A 135 14.40 38.19 -11.08
CA THR A 135 14.36 39.56 -11.63
C THR A 135 15.36 40.44 -10.90
N TRP A 136 15.79 41.50 -11.56
CA TRP A 136 16.66 42.46 -10.95
C TRP A 136 16.16 43.89 -11.26
N GLU A 137 16.34 44.75 -10.36
CA GLU A 137 16.07 46.19 -10.52
C GLU A 137 17.27 47.03 -10.03
N LEU A 138 17.48 48.13 -10.69
CA LEU A 138 18.51 49.09 -10.28
C LEU A 138 17.81 50.27 -9.59
N LYS A 139 18.02 50.41 -8.30
CA LYS A 139 17.45 51.50 -7.49
C LYS A 139 18.57 52.20 -6.76
N ASP A 140 18.62 53.53 -6.94
CA ASP A 140 19.62 54.38 -6.31
C ASP A 140 21.08 53.92 -6.49
N SER A 141 21.43 53.45 -7.72
CA SER A 141 22.71 52.80 -8.05
C SER A 141 23.01 51.49 -7.33
N ASN A 142 22.07 50.92 -6.63
CA ASN A 142 22.16 49.59 -6.02
C ASN A 142 21.37 48.56 -6.85
N LEU A 143 22.03 47.44 -7.15
CA LEU A 143 21.39 46.31 -7.81
C LEU A 143 20.63 45.49 -6.77
N ILE A 144 19.30 45.45 -6.89
CA ILE A 144 18.44 44.58 -6.09
C ILE A 144 18.10 43.36 -6.94
N VAL A 145 18.48 42.18 -6.45
CA VAL A 145 18.18 40.90 -7.10
C VAL A 145 17.06 40.22 -6.34
N HIS A 146 15.94 39.95 -7.02
CA HIS A 146 14.85 39.12 -6.53
C HIS A 146 15.11 37.67 -6.99
N SER A 147 15.34 36.81 -6.03
CA SER A 147 15.57 35.38 -6.32
C SER A 147 14.33 34.74 -6.98
N GLY A 148 14.55 34.00 -8.04
CA GLY A 148 13.51 33.16 -8.64
C GLY A 148 13.08 32.06 -7.69
N LYS A 149 11.90 31.52 -7.92
CA LYS A 149 11.42 30.31 -7.26
C LYS A 149 11.31 29.20 -8.33
N PRO A 150 11.85 27.99 -8.08
CA PRO A 150 11.64 26.89 -8.99
C PRO A 150 10.14 26.54 -9.02
N GLY A 151 9.64 26.18 -10.20
CA GLY A 151 8.30 25.58 -10.33
C GLY A 151 8.33 24.15 -9.80
N VAL A 152 7.24 23.73 -9.20
CA VAL A 152 7.04 22.36 -8.72
C VAL A 152 6.10 21.65 -9.67
N LYS A 153 6.50 20.52 -10.19
CA LYS A 153 5.67 19.61 -10.98
C LYS A 153 6.04 18.18 -10.63
N PHE A 154 5.05 17.35 -10.40
CA PHE A 154 5.25 15.91 -10.18
C PHE A 154 4.34 15.09 -11.10
N ASP A 155 4.72 13.84 -11.32
CA ASP A 155 3.94 12.90 -12.12
C ASP A 155 2.83 12.30 -11.24
N THR A 156 1.60 12.80 -11.45
CA THR A 156 0.42 12.38 -10.69
C THR A 156 0.12 10.89 -10.89
N ASP A 157 0.32 10.37 -12.11
CA ASP A 157 0.03 8.96 -12.42
C ASP A 157 1.02 8.01 -11.72
N ALA A 158 2.30 8.40 -11.64
CA ALA A 158 3.30 7.62 -10.92
C ALA A 158 3.04 7.60 -9.41
N VAL A 159 2.64 8.75 -8.84
CA VAL A 159 2.28 8.86 -7.42
C VAL A 159 1.01 8.06 -7.12
N GLU A 160 -0.01 8.13 -7.99
CA GLU A 160 -1.25 7.35 -7.86
C GLU A 160 -0.96 5.84 -7.80
N GLN A 161 -0.12 5.33 -8.69
CA GLN A 161 0.25 3.91 -8.70
C GLN A 161 0.99 3.51 -7.41
N ALA A 162 1.98 4.31 -7.01
CA ALA A 162 2.75 4.02 -5.80
C ALA A 162 1.88 4.01 -4.54
N LEU A 163 0.98 5.00 -4.40
CA LEU A 163 0.05 5.06 -3.27
C LEU A 163 -0.98 3.91 -3.30
N THR A 164 -1.45 3.53 -4.48
CA THR A 164 -2.35 2.39 -4.64
C THR A 164 -1.69 1.10 -4.16
N ASP A 165 -0.43 0.89 -4.51
CA ASP A 165 0.33 -0.29 -4.08
C ASP A 165 0.61 -0.26 -2.56
N GLN A 166 0.95 0.90 -1.99
CA GLN A 166 1.10 1.06 -0.54
C GLN A 166 -0.20 0.76 0.22
N ILE A 167 -1.33 1.29 -0.26
CA ILE A 167 -2.64 1.05 0.37
C ILE A 167 -3.01 -0.43 0.30
N ARG A 168 -2.72 -1.11 -0.81
CA ARG A 168 -2.93 -2.56 -0.97
C ARG A 168 -2.07 -3.41 -0.04
N LEU A 169 -0.90 -2.91 0.33
CA LEU A 169 -0.01 -3.56 1.31
C LEU A 169 -0.32 -3.17 2.76
N MET A 170 -1.31 -2.29 2.99
CA MET A 170 -1.59 -1.66 4.29
C MET A 170 -0.36 -0.98 4.88
N ASP A 171 0.51 -0.47 4.01
CA ASP A 171 1.67 0.33 4.37
C ASP A 171 1.29 1.80 4.29
N PHE A 172 1.34 2.50 5.40
CA PHE A 172 0.95 3.91 5.51
C PHE A 172 2.15 4.80 5.85
N GLU A 173 3.36 4.36 5.48
CA GLU A 173 4.55 5.18 5.63
C GLU A 173 4.50 6.39 4.69
N PRO A 174 5.13 7.52 5.06
CA PRO A 174 5.18 8.71 4.22
C PRO A 174 5.83 8.42 2.87
N TYR A 175 5.15 8.80 1.79
CA TYR A 175 5.68 8.68 0.43
C TYR A 175 6.34 9.98 -0.01
N GLU A 176 7.64 9.92 -0.30
CA GLU A 176 8.40 11.06 -0.81
C GLU A 176 8.35 11.09 -2.34
N VAL A 177 7.80 12.18 -2.88
CA VAL A 177 7.73 12.37 -4.34
C VAL A 177 9.10 12.80 -4.84
N SER A 178 9.71 11.95 -5.67
CA SER A 178 10.93 12.29 -6.41
C SER A 178 10.59 13.29 -7.52
N THR A 179 11.19 14.46 -7.49
CA THR A 179 11.00 15.56 -8.45
C THR A 179 12.22 15.78 -9.30
#